data_faa5c8e7ce03e979f0509b9c04e8c976
#
_entry.id   faa5c8e7ce03e979f0509b9c04e8c976
#
_cell.length_a   1.000
_cell.length_b   1.000
_cell.length_c   1.000
_cell.angle_alpha   90.00
_cell.angle_beta   90.00
_cell.angle_gamma   90.00
#
_symmetry.space_group_name_H-M   'P 1'
#
loop_
_entity.id
_entity.type
_entity.pdbx_description
1 polymer ?
#
loop_
_entity_poly.entity_id
_entity_poly.type
_entity_poly.pdbx_seq_one_letter_code
_entity_poly.pdbx_strand_id
1 'polypeptide(L)'
;MVEDGKMRKDIKKIDLHMHSNISDGTDTPEELVRKVAESGIDLFSLTDHDSIKGAVIISAILKGMDGQPQDASSPTQDASCPTQDASSPTQDASSPMFVSGVEFSCRDSLGKYHLLGYGYDPANERIVGLADKVHGFRMRKAKDRLDYLDMHYGIRFPDEAVRAYFSMDNPGKPQLGNLLVDYGHAPDRDTAIERYINRMKLKSSYIGPEEAIDSILAAGGVPVLAHPAFGSGSEYITGADMEDRLLRLINMGLQGVEAYYSRFTPDIQSEQLHFADKYGLYVTAGSDYHGMNKPVRLGENNLEDARTGAPGLSSFLTRVLA
;
A
#
# COMPACT_ATOMS: atom_id res chain seq x y z
N MET A 1 -30.27 0.58 11.60
CA MET A 1 -29.42 -0.08 12.63
C MET A 1 -29.17 -1.48 12.11
N VAL A 2 -28.05 -1.68 11.39
CA VAL A 2 -27.62 -2.98 10.84
C VAL A 2 -26.86 -3.68 11.95
N GLU A 3 -27.16 -4.95 12.18
CA GLU A 3 -26.60 -5.79 13.27
C GLU A 3 -25.07 -5.83 13.20
N ASP A 4 -24.40 -4.97 13.97
CA ASP A 4 -22.92 -4.87 14.09
C ASP A 4 -22.19 -6.18 14.45
N GLY A 5 -22.91 -7.19 14.93
CA GLY A 5 -22.34 -8.47 15.34
C GLY A 5 -22.20 -9.53 14.24
N LYS A 6 -22.93 -9.39 13.13
CA LYS A 6 -23.00 -10.42 12.08
C LYS A 6 -21.93 -10.21 11.00
N MET A 7 -21.65 -8.96 10.63
CA MET A 7 -20.71 -8.60 9.57
C MET A 7 -19.24 -8.95 9.91
N ARG A 8 -18.86 -8.90 11.21
CA ARG A 8 -17.49 -9.22 11.68
C ARG A 8 -17.17 -10.72 11.75
N LYS A 9 -18.17 -11.59 11.82
CA LYS A 9 -17.95 -13.04 11.90
C LYS A 9 -17.49 -13.67 10.58
N ASP A 10 -17.66 -13.01 9.47
CA ASP A 10 -17.47 -13.59 8.15
C ASP A 10 -16.17 -13.16 7.45
N ILE A 11 -15.41 -12.18 8.00
CA ILE A 11 -14.11 -11.77 7.44
C ILE A 11 -13.06 -12.85 7.72
N LYS A 12 -12.60 -13.53 6.68
CA LYS A 12 -11.60 -14.59 6.73
C LYS A 12 -10.28 -14.19 6.12
N LYS A 13 -10.33 -13.68 4.89
CA LYS A 13 -9.16 -13.33 4.11
C LYS A 13 -9.04 -11.82 4.01
N ILE A 14 -7.91 -11.29 4.46
CA ILE A 14 -7.64 -9.86 4.42
C ILE A 14 -6.32 -9.57 3.73
N ASP A 15 -6.20 -8.39 3.12
CA ASP A 15 -4.94 -7.84 2.65
C ASP A 15 -4.97 -6.32 2.82
N LEU A 16 -4.23 -5.84 3.80
CA LEU A 16 -4.26 -4.44 4.19
C LEU A 16 -3.06 -3.65 3.69
N HIS A 17 -2.19 -4.25 2.85
CA HIS A 17 -1.00 -3.59 2.34
C HIS A 17 -0.75 -3.97 0.88
N MET A 18 -1.09 -3.08 -0.02
CA MET A 18 -0.89 -3.23 -1.45
C MET A 18 -0.71 -1.88 -2.15
N HIS A 19 -0.10 -1.90 -3.32
CA HIS A 19 0.25 -0.71 -4.09
C HIS A 19 -0.32 -0.74 -5.50
N SER A 20 -0.79 0.42 -5.96
CA SER A 20 -1.23 0.63 -7.33
C SER A 20 -0.17 1.37 -8.17
N ASN A 21 -0.51 1.61 -9.44
CA ASN A 21 0.32 2.43 -10.33
C ASN A 21 0.35 3.92 -9.96
N ILE A 22 -0.43 4.36 -8.97
CA ILE A 22 -0.33 5.71 -8.39
C ILE A 22 1.00 5.86 -7.64
N SER A 23 1.52 4.77 -7.04
CA SER A 23 2.85 4.77 -6.46
C SER A 23 3.84 3.95 -7.28
N ASP A 24 4.09 2.72 -6.95
CA ASP A 24 5.09 1.86 -7.58
C ASP A 24 4.61 0.42 -7.85
N GLY A 25 3.32 0.18 -7.76
CA GLY A 25 2.67 -0.99 -8.32
C GLY A 25 2.49 -0.89 -9.83
N THR A 26 1.94 -1.95 -10.44
CA THR A 26 1.66 -1.97 -11.90
C THR A 26 0.18 -1.91 -12.22
N ASP A 27 -0.68 -2.27 -11.29
CA ASP A 27 -2.12 -2.32 -11.49
C ASP A 27 -2.78 -0.99 -11.17
N THR A 28 -3.81 -0.61 -11.91
CA THR A 28 -4.64 0.55 -11.56
C THR A 28 -5.51 0.23 -10.32
N PRO A 29 -6.02 1.25 -9.60
CA PRO A 29 -6.97 1.01 -8.51
C PRO A 29 -8.20 0.19 -8.94
N GLU A 30 -8.72 0.40 -10.15
CA GLU A 30 -9.84 -0.35 -10.73
C GLU A 30 -9.49 -1.83 -10.95
N GLU A 31 -8.30 -2.11 -11.49
CA GLU A 31 -7.80 -3.47 -11.67
C GLU A 31 -7.60 -4.16 -10.32
N LEU A 32 -7.12 -3.43 -9.30
CA LEU A 32 -6.94 -3.98 -7.97
C LEU A 32 -8.28 -4.38 -7.33
N VAL A 33 -9.33 -3.55 -7.41
CA VAL A 33 -10.66 -3.91 -6.89
C VAL A 33 -11.15 -5.23 -7.51
N ARG A 34 -11.01 -5.39 -8.83
CA ARG A 34 -11.37 -6.63 -9.52
C ARG A 34 -10.54 -7.83 -9.05
N LYS A 35 -9.20 -7.69 -9.00
CA LYS A 35 -8.28 -8.75 -8.57
C LYS A 35 -8.50 -9.15 -7.10
N VAL A 36 -8.81 -8.21 -6.23
CA VAL A 36 -9.16 -8.45 -4.82
C VAL A 36 -10.41 -9.33 -4.74
N ALA A 37 -11.46 -8.99 -5.48
CA ALA A 37 -12.69 -9.79 -5.55
C ALA A 37 -12.43 -11.19 -6.11
N GLU A 38 -11.70 -11.31 -7.22
CA GLU A 38 -11.30 -12.59 -7.85
C GLU A 38 -10.45 -13.46 -6.90
N SER A 39 -9.66 -12.83 -6.02
CA SER A 39 -8.81 -13.51 -5.03
C SER A 39 -9.59 -13.95 -3.78
N GLY A 40 -10.88 -13.62 -3.67
CA GLY A 40 -11.72 -13.94 -2.51
C GLY A 40 -11.25 -13.26 -1.24
N ILE A 41 -10.73 -12.03 -1.33
CA ILE A 41 -10.35 -11.21 -0.18
C ILE A 41 -11.60 -10.50 0.31
N ASP A 42 -11.92 -10.65 1.60
CA ASP A 42 -13.10 -10.07 2.22
C ASP A 42 -12.93 -8.61 2.63
N LEU A 43 -11.70 -8.24 3.02
CA LEU A 43 -11.35 -6.88 3.45
C LEU A 43 -9.96 -6.50 2.93
N PHE A 44 -9.84 -5.31 2.35
CA PHE A 44 -8.58 -4.82 1.83
C PHE A 44 -8.35 -3.33 2.08
N SER A 45 -7.09 -2.92 1.91
CA SER A 45 -6.69 -1.51 1.93
C SER A 45 -5.65 -1.26 0.85
N LEU A 46 -5.80 -0.20 0.07
CA LEU A 46 -4.77 0.31 -0.83
C LEU A 46 -3.93 1.34 -0.09
N THR A 47 -2.62 1.10 -0.02
CA THR A 47 -1.66 1.85 0.79
C THR A 47 -0.55 2.45 -0.05
N ASP A 48 -0.88 3.10 -1.16
CA ASP A 48 0.08 3.72 -2.04
C ASP A 48 1.10 4.59 -1.29
N HIS A 49 2.37 4.50 -1.69
CA HIS A 49 3.45 5.28 -1.08
C HIS A 49 3.20 6.78 -1.21
N ASP A 50 3.10 7.47 -0.06
CA ASP A 50 3.04 8.92 0.06
C ASP A 50 1.88 9.59 -0.70
N SER A 51 0.83 8.80 -1.03
CA SER A 51 -0.34 9.28 -1.77
C SER A 51 -1.63 8.70 -1.22
N ILE A 52 -2.61 9.55 -0.97
CA ILE A 52 -3.96 9.15 -0.55
C ILE A 52 -4.92 9.01 -1.75
N LYS A 53 -4.48 9.32 -2.97
CA LYS A 53 -5.33 9.37 -4.17
C LYS A 53 -5.95 8.02 -4.51
N GLY A 54 -5.18 6.92 -4.40
CA GLY A 54 -5.67 5.58 -4.67
C GLY A 54 -6.83 5.19 -3.77
N ALA A 55 -6.73 5.50 -2.48
CA ALA A 55 -7.81 5.26 -1.52
C ALA A 55 -9.08 6.05 -1.85
N VAL A 56 -8.94 7.30 -2.31
CA VAL A 56 -10.08 8.14 -2.74
C VAL A 56 -10.75 7.54 -3.99
N ILE A 57 -9.96 7.09 -4.97
CA ILE A 57 -10.47 6.46 -6.20
C ILE A 57 -11.25 5.18 -5.87
N ILE A 58 -10.67 4.27 -5.07
CA ILE A 58 -11.36 3.03 -4.67
C ILE A 58 -12.66 3.33 -3.91
N SER A 59 -12.64 4.28 -2.99
CA SER A 59 -13.85 4.70 -2.26
C SER A 59 -14.96 5.19 -3.21
N ALA A 60 -14.60 5.89 -4.28
CA ALA A 60 -15.56 6.35 -5.29
C ALA A 60 -16.09 5.19 -6.16
N ILE A 61 -15.21 4.24 -6.55
CA ILE A 61 -15.61 3.06 -7.33
C ILE A 61 -16.62 2.21 -6.56
N LEU A 62 -16.34 1.89 -5.29
CA LEU A 62 -17.21 1.05 -4.48
C LEU A 62 -18.54 1.72 -4.19
N LYS A 63 -18.59 3.04 -3.91
CA LYS A 63 -19.83 3.79 -3.79
C LYS A 63 -20.65 3.81 -5.08
N GLY A 64 -20.00 3.84 -6.24
CA GLY A 64 -20.65 3.75 -7.55
C GLY A 64 -21.22 2.36 -7.82
N MET A 65 -20.61 1.29 -7.33
CA MET A 65 -21.10 -0.09 -7.45
C MET A 65 -22.36 -0.33 -6.58
N ASP A 66 -22.41 0.23 -5.38
CA ASP A 66 -23.57 0.13 -4.49
C ASP A 66 -24.82 0.88 -5.00
N GLY A 67 -24.64 1.83 -5.93
CA GLY A 67 -25.71 2.66 -6.48
C GLY A 67 -26.32 2.19 -7.80
N GLN A 68 -25.90 1.07 -8.39
CA GLN A 68 -26.49 0.54 -9.60
C GLN A 68 -27.66 -0.42 -9.27
N PRO A 69 -28.91 -0.12 -9.68
CA PRO A 69 -29.98 -1.10 -9.63
C PRO A 69 -29.65 -2.25 -10.60
N GLN A 70 -29.80 -3.48 -10.12
CA GLN A 70 -29.70 -4.70 -10.94
C GLN A 70 -30.92 -4.79 -11.90
N ASP A 71 -30.99 -3.91 -12.90
CA ASP A 71 -31.95 -3.99 -13.99
C ASP A 71 -31.22 -3.77 -15.31
N ALA A 72 -30.75 -4.87 -15.88
CA ALA A 72 -30.36 -4.91 -17.27
C ALA A 72 -31.25 -5.92 -18.00
N SER A 73 -32.46 -5.49 -18.36
CA SER A 73 -33.22 -6.09 -19.45
C SER A 73 -32.46 -5.85 -20.75
N SER A 74 -31.76 -6.89 -21.26
CA SER A 74 -31.18 -6.89 -22.58
C SER A 74 -32.25 -7.06 -23.65
N PRO A 75 -32.20 -6.34 -24.79
CA PRO A 75 -32.99 -6.66 -25.93
C PRO A 75 -32.41 -7.88 -26.68
N THR A 76 -33.28 -8.82 -26.96
CA THR A 76 -33.08 -10.00 -27.79
C THR A 76 -32.54 -9.68 -29.18
N GLN A 77 -31.47 -10.35 -29.60
CA GLN A 77 -31.27 -10.72 -31.02
C GLN A 77 -30.67 -12.13 -31.15
N ASP A 78 -31.37 -12.92 -31.92
CA ASP A 78 -31.04 -14.29 -32.34
C ASP A 78 -29.67 -14.41 -33.00
N ALA A 79 -28.89 -15.44 -32.62
CA ALA A 79 -28.13 -16.27 -33.57
C ALA A 79 -27.60 -17.52 -32.84
N SER A 80 -27.99 -18.65 -33.34
CA SER A 80 -27.64 -20.01 -33.01
C SER A 80 -26.15 -20.32 -33.14
N CYS A 81 -25.49 -20.85 -32.09
CA CYS A 81 -24.39 -21.83 -32.18
C CYS A 81 -24.17 -22.53 -30.82
N PRO A 82 -23.67 -23.79 -30.79
CA PRO A 82 -23.98 -24.76 -29.74
C PRO A 82 -23.01 -24.76 -28.55
N THR A 83 -23.60 -25.02 -27.42
CA THR A 83 -23.10 -25.57 -26.14
C THR A 83 -21.63 -25.93 -26.01
N GLN A 84 -20.92 -25.23 -25.12
CA GLN A 84 -19.93 -25.81 -24.23
C GLN A 84 -20.25 -25.32 -22.78
N ASP A 85 -20.34 -26.30 -21.88
CA ASP A 85 -20.58 -26.09 -20.47
C ASP A 85 -19.54 -25.17 -19.85
N ALA A 86 -19.93 -23.92 -19.60
CA ALA A 86 -19.25 -23.05 -18.64
C ALA A 86 -20.17 -22.97 -17.42
N SER A 87 -19.78 -23.68 -16.37
CA SER A 87 -20.38 -23.53 -15.06
C SER A 87 -20.32 -22.05 -14.65
N SER A 88 -21.48 -21.41 -14.60
CA SER A 88 -21.64 -20.05 -14.07
C SER A 88 -21.04 -19.97 -12.67
N PRO A 89 -20.25 -18.97 -12.34
CA PRO A 89 -19.84 -18.76 -10.96
C PRO A 89 -21.10 -18.47 -10.13
N THR A 90 -21.24 -19.18 -9.05
CA THR A 90 -22.30 -19.02 -8.06
C THR A 90 -22.32 -17.55 -7.57
N GLN A 91 -23.40 -16.85 -7.87
CA GLN A 91 -23.73 -15.53 -7.31
C GLN A 91 -23.96 -15.68 -5.82
N ASP A 92 -22.94 -15.36 -5.01
CA ASP A 92 -23.07 -14.96 -3.59
C ASP A 92 -21.72 -14.44 -3.03
N ALA A 93 -20.90 -13.80 -3.83
CA ALA A 93 -19.72 -13.09 -3.32
C ALA A 93 -20.15 -11.65 -2.96
N SER A 94 -20.32 -11.39 -1.66
CA SER A 94 -20.41 -10.00 -1.17
C SER A 94 -19.19 -9.22 -1.68
N SER A 95 -19.40 -8.00 -2.15
CA SER A 95 -18.29 -7.12 -2.58
C SER A 95 -17.28 -6.97 -1.44
N PRO A 96 -15.96 -6.99 -1.73
CA PRO A 96 -14.94 -6.86 -0.70
C PRO A 96 -15.07 -5.51 0.02
N MET A 97 -14.90 -5.53 1.34
CA MET A 97 -14.89 -4.31 2.14
C MET A 97 -13.56 -3.57 1.96
N PHE A 98 -13.61 -2.25 2.07
CA PHE A 98 -12.44 -1.39 1.90
C PHE A 98 -12.23 -0.48 3.11
N VAL A 99 -10.98 -0.35 3.54
CA VAL A 99 -10.53 0.64 4.52
C VAL A 99 -9.54 1.58 3.82
N SER A 100 -9.71 2.90 4.00
CA SER A 100 -8.76 3.87 3.47
C SER A 100 -7.35 3.59 4.01
N GLY A 101 -6.34 3.61 3.14
CA GLY A 101 -4.96 3.35 3.49
C GLY A 101 -3.99 4.28 2.79
N VAL A 102 -2.81 4.42 3.39
CA VAL A 102 -1.63 5.12 2.85
C VAL A 102 -0.38 4.57 3.50
N GLU A 103 0.75 4.54 2.78
CA GLU A 103 2.06 4.21 3.35
C GLU A 103 3.00 5.42 3.22
N PHE A 104 3.31 6.08 4.34
CA PHE A 104 4.24 7.22 4.38
C PHE A 104 5.69 6.79 4.55
N SER A 105 6.58 7.30 3.69
CA SER A 105 8.03 7.13 3.80
C SER A 105 8.62 8.15 4.76
N CYS A 106 9.05 7.72 5.92
CA CYS A 106 9.56 8.57 6.99
C CYS A 106 11.05 8.35 7.25
N ARG A 107 11.72 9.34 7.82
CA ARG A 107 13.12 9.22 8.25
C ARG A 107 13.40 10.10 9.47
N ASP A 108 14.21 9.57 10.37
CA ASP A 108 14.83 10.32 11.48
C ASP A 108 16.31 9.96 11.67
N SER A 109 16.86 10.25 12.85
CA SER A 109 18.26 9.94 13.20
C SER A 109 18.56 8.45 13.35
N LEU A 110 17.54 7.59 13.60
CA LEU A 110 17.70 6.15 13.79
C LEU A 110 17.48 5.35 12.51
N GLY A 111 16.97 5.96 11.44
CA GLY A 111 16.80 5.27 10.18
C GLY A 111 15.59 5.72 9.37
N LYS A 112 15.15 4.83 8.50
CA LYS A 112 13.98 5.00 7.66
C LYS A 112 12.86 4.09 8.17
N TYR A 113 11.64 4.55 8.01
CA TYR A 113 10.43 3.83 8.38
C TYR A 113 9.42 3.93 7.26
N HIS A 114 8.58 2.91 7.14
CA HIS A 114 7.32 3.05 6.46
C HIS A 114 6.20 2.99 7.50
N LEU A 115 5.31 3.97 7.46
CA LEU A 115 4.19 4.10 8.37
C LEU A 115 2.88 4.02 7.59
N LEU A 116 2.11 2.99 7.88
CA LEU A 116 0.77 2.80 7.34
C LEU A 116 -0.23 3.64 8.14
N GLY A 117 -1.14 4.30 7.44
CA GLY A 117 -2.29 4.95 8.03
C GLY A 117 -3.56 4.28 7.56
N TYR A 118 -4.46 3.93 8.47
CA TYR A 118 -5.71 3.25 8.14
C TYR A 118 -6.93 3.96 8.67
N GLY A 119 -8.04 3.88 7.93
CA GLY A 119 -9.35 4.36 8.39
C GLY A 119 -9.40 5.86 8.66
N TYR A 120 -8.53 6.63 8.03
CA TYR A 120 -8.51 8.09 8.13
C TYR A 120 -9.58 8.71 7.22
N ASP A 121 -10.00 9.92 7.57
CA ASP A 121 -10.80 10.77 6.69
C ASP A 121 -9.90 11.37 5.59
N PRO A 122 -10.07 10.97 4.31
CA PRO A 122 -9.25 11.46 3.21
C PRO A 122 -9.48 12.93 2.87
N ALA A 123 -10.51 13.57 3.42
CA ALA A 123 -10.76 15.01 3.27
C ALA A 123 -10.13 15.85 4.40
N ASN A 124 -9.54 15.23 5.42
CA ASN A 124 -8.91 15.95 6.51
C ASN A 124 -7.69 16.75 6.05
N GLU A 125 -7.66 18.04 6.33
CA GLU A 125 -6.62 18.98 5.86
C GLU A 125 -5.21 18.59 6.30
N ARG A 126 -5.03 17.92 7.46
CA ARG A 126 -3.73 17.52 7.98
C ARG A 126 -3.11 16.42 7.11
N ILE A 127 -3.87 15.37 6.78
CA ILE A 127 -3.35 14.27 5.95
C ILE A 127 -3.20 14.68 4.49
N VAL A 128 -4.11 15.50 3.96
CA VAL A 128 -3.99 16.08 2.61
C VAL A 128 -2.73 16.93 2.51
N GLY A 129 -2.54 17.87 3.47
CA GLY A 129 -1.35 18.74 3.48
C GLY A 129 -0.04 17.97 3.63
N LEU A 130 -0.05 16.84 4.38
CA LEU A 130 1.11 15.96 4.48
C LEU A 130 1.40 15.27 3.15
N ALA A 131 0.39 14.69 2.50
CA ALA A 131 0.53 14.05 1.19
C ALA A 131 1.07 15.03 0.14
N ASP A 132 0.54 16.27 0.09
CA ASP A 132 1.01 17.33 -0.81
C ASP A 132 2.47 17.71 -0.52
N LYS A 133 2.85 17.84 0.75
CA LYS A 133 4.23 18.12 1.16
C LYS A 133 5.20 17.03 0.68
N VAL A 134 4.84 15.77 0.88
CA VAL A 134 5.69 14.63 0.47
C VAL A 134 5.74 14.50 -1.04
N HIS A 135 4.62 14.71 -1.74
CA HIS A 135 4.59 14.79 -3.20
C HIS A 135 5.57 15.86 -3.70
N GLY A 136 5.58 17.06 -3.11
CA GLY A 136 6.55 18.11 -3.42
C GLY A 136 8.02 17.68 -3.22
N PHE A 137 8.33 16.85 -2.21
CA PHE A 137 9.66 16.27 -2.01
C PHE A 137 10.02 15.28 -3.11
N ARG A 138 9.08 14.43 -3.54
CA ARG A 138 9.27 13.47 -4.61
C ARG A 138 9.51 14.14 -5.96
N MET A 139 8.72 15.17 -6.28
CA MET A 139 8.87 15.95 -7.51
C MET A 139 10.24 16.63 -7.59
N ARG A 140 10.73 17.26 -6.51
CA ARG A 140 12.08 17.82 -6.47
C ARG A 140 13.15 16.76 -6.68
N LYS A 141 13.03 15.62 -6.00
CA LYS A 141 13.96 14.50 -6.13
C LYS A 141 13.95 13.87 -7.52
N ALA A 142 12.79 13.80 -8.16
CA ALA A 142 12.65 13.36 -9.55
C ALA A 142 13.41 14.28 -10.49
N LYS A 143 13.26 15.60 -10.32
CA LYS A 143 14.03 16.60 -11.08
C LYS A 143 15.54 16.45 -10.85
N ASP A 144 15.99 16.40 -9.61
CA ASP A 144 17.40 16.24 -9.26
C ASP A 144 18.02 14.99 -9.89
N ARG A 145 17.25 13.90 -10.01
CA ARG A 145 17.68 12.66 -10.68
C ARG A 145 17.88 12.86 -12.19
N LEU A 146 16.96 13.53 -12.87
CA LEU A 146 17.08 13.83 -14.31
C LEU A 146 18.29 14.75 -14.56
N ASP A 147 18.43 15.79 -13.73
CA ASP A 147 19.58 16.72 -13.82
C ASP A 147 20.91 15.95 -13.59
N TYR A 148 20.93 15.01 -12.66
CA TYR A 148 22.10 14.17 -12.40
C TYR A 148 22.45 13.27 -13.58
N LEU A 149 21.44 12.64 -14.22
CA LEU A 149 21.63 11.80 -15.40
C LEU A 149 22.21 12.60 -16.57
N ASP A 150 21.71 13.80 -16.81
CA ASP A 150 22.25 14.70 -17.83
C ASP A 150 23.72 15.10 -17.52
N MET A 151 23.95 15.57 -16.30
CA MET A 151 25.26 16.09 -15.89
C MET A 151 26.39 15.05 -15.89
N HIS A 152 26.08 13.81 -15.39
CA HIS A 152 27.09 12.79 -15.15
C HIS A 152 27.20 11.73 -16.25
N TYR A 153 26.13 11.54 -17.02
CA TYR A 153 26.07 10.49 -18.05
C TYR A 153 25.67 11.02 -19.43
N GLY A 154 25.32 12.32 -19.56
CA GLY A 154 24.82 12.88 -20.81
C GLY A 154 23.47 12.30 -21.26
N ILE A 155 22.73 11.66 -20.33
CA ILE A 155 21.44 11.04 -20.61
C ILE A 155 20.36 12.10 -20.53
N ARG A 156 19.71 12.36 -21.66
CA ARG A 156 18.55 13.24 -21.79
C ARG A 156 17.39 12.50 -22.41
N PHE A 157 16.21 12.74 -21.89
CA PHE A 157 14.98 12.16 -22.44
C PHE A 157 14.22 13.20 -23.27
N PRO A 158 13.42 12.79 -24.26
CA PRO A 158 12.54 13.69 -24.97
C PRO A 158 11.57 14.41 -24.02
N ASP A 159 11.20 15.65 -24.36
CA ASP A 159 10.30 16.46 -23.53
C ASP A 159 8.96 15.78 -23.22
N GLU A 160 8.45 14.99 -24.14
CA GLU A 160 7.23 14.20 -23.93
C GLU A 160 7.40 13.16 -22.81
N ALA A 161 8.52 12.43 -22.82
CA ALA A 161 8.83 11.44 -21.79
C ALA A 161 9.06 12.10 -20.43
N VAL A 162 9.72 13.26 -20.41
CA VAL A 162 9.91 14.05 -19.18
C VAL A 162 8.57 14.54 -18.64
N ARG A 163 7.68 15.05 -19.50
CA ARG A 163 6.32 15.44 -19.10
C ARG A 163 5.52 14.26 -18.55
N ALA A 164 5.57 13.11 -19.24
CA ALA A 164 4.91 11.88 -18.78
C ALA A 164 5.44 11.42 -17.41
N TYR A 165 6.76 11.47 -17.21
CA TYR A 165 7.38 11.14 -15.92
C TYR A 165 6.92 12.07 -14.79
N PHE A 166 6.85 13.38 -15.02
CA PHE A 166 6.38 14.34 -14.03
C PHE A 166 4.86 14.38 -13.86
N SER A 167 4.08 13.81 -14.77
CA SER A 167 2.62 13.66 -14.59
C SER A 167 2.23 12.50 -13.70
N MET A 168 3.18 11.61 -13.35
CA MET A 168 2.95 10.53 -12.40
C MET A 168 2.77 11.08 -10.98
N ASP A 169 1.91 10.46 -10.20
CA ASP A 169 1.68 10.86 -8.81
C ASP A 169 2.91 10.61 -7.93
N ASN A 170 3.70 9.60 -8.26
CA ASN A 170 4.89 9.23 -7.49
C ASN A 170 6.09 8.87 -8.40
N PRO A 171 6.74 9.86 -9.03
CA PRO A 171 7.89 9.62 -9.92
C PRO A 171 9.11 9.14 -9.12
N GLY A 172 9.15 7.85 -8.82
CA GLY A 172 10.14 7.18 -7.98
C GLY A 172 11.36 6.65 -8.74
N LYS A 173 12.14 5.79 -8.05
CA LYS A 173 13.25 5.06 -8.66
C LYS A 173 12.76 4.02 -9.69
N PRO A 174 11.68 3.24 -9.42
CA PRO A 174 11.22 2.25 -10.37
C PRO A 174 10.81 2.87 -11.71
N GLN A 175 10.05 3.98 -11.68
CA GLN A 175 9.58 4.68 -12.86
C GLN A 175 10.75 5.26 -13.68
N LEU A 176 11.76 5.83 -13.02
CA LEU A 176 12.97 6.29 -13.70
C LEU A 176 13.79 5.12 -14.25
N GLY A 177 13.84 3.99 -13.54
CA GLY A 177 14.47 2.76 -14.02
C GLY A 177 13.81 2.25 -15.30
N ASN A 178 12.49 2.22 -15.35
CA ASN A 178 11.73 1.85 -16.56
C ASN A 178 12.06 2.83 -17.71
N LEU A 179 12.05 4.14 -17.45
CA LEU A 179 12.40 5.14 -18.46
C LEU A 179 13.81 4.92 -19.04
N LEU A 180 14.79 4.56 -18.20
CA LEU A 180 16.16 4.24 -18.67
C LEU A 180 16.18 2.98 -19.56
N VAL A 181 15.34 1.99 -19.29
CA VAL A 181 15.20 0.79 -20.11
C VAL A 181 14.52 1.11 -21.43
N ASP A 182 13.40 1.81 -21.40
CA ASP A 182 12.61 2.18 -22.59
C ASP A 182 13.43 2.97 -23.62
N TYR A 183 14.39 3.76 -23.13
CA TYR A 183 15.31 4.53 -24.00
C TYR A 183 16.68 3.85 -24.20
N GLY A 184 16.81 2.55 -23.88
CA GLY A 184 17.96 1.72 -24.25
C GLY A 184 19.23 1.97 -23.42
N HIS A 185 19.13 2.60 -22.25
CA HIS A 185 20.29 2.87 -21.37
C HIS A 185 20.62 1.68 -20.45
N ALA A 186 19.69 0.74 -20.25
CA ALA A 186 19.89 -0.47 -19.47
C ALA A 186 19.06 -1.63 -20.03
N PRO A 187 19.49 -2.90 -19.81
CA PRO A 187 18.75 -4.08 -20.29
C PRO A 187 17.48 -4.35 -19.48
N ASP A 188 17.45 -3.98 -18.22
CA ASP A 188 16.35 -4.16 -17.29
C ASP A 188 16.35 -3.07 -16.21
N ARG A 189 15.24 -2.99 -15.48
CA ARG A 189 14.99 -1.95 -14.47
C ARG A 189 15.97 -2.01 -13.30
N ASP A 190 16.28 -3.20 -12.81
CA ASP A 190 17.13 -3.39 -11.63
C ASP A 190 18.57 -3.00 -11.95
N THR A 191 19.07 -3.38 -13.12
CA THR A 191 20.36 -2.91 -13.67
C THR A 191 20.35 -1.38 -13.83
N ALA A 192 19.28 -0.77 -14.32
CA ALA A 192 19.16 0.67 -14.44
C ALA A 192 19.28 1.38 -13.08
N ILE A 193 18.53 0.86 -12.08
CA ILE A 193 18.54 1.40 -10.71
C ILE A 193 19.92 1.29 -10.08
N GLU A 194 20.56 0.12 -10.17
CA GLU A 194 21.88 -0.11 -9.59
C GLU A 194 22.96 0.74 -10.25
N ARG A 195 23.00 0.75 -11.58
CA ARG A 195 24.05 1.40 -12.37
C ARG A 195 24.00 2.91 -12.30
N TYR A 196 22.80 3.50 -12.35
CA TYR A 196 22.61 4.94 -12.46
C TYR A 196 22.05 5.56 -11.19
N ILE A 197 20.94 5.03 -10.64
CA ILE A 197 20.14 5.73 -9.62
C ILE A 197 20.72 5.57 -8.22
N ASN A 198 21.15 4.37 -7.83
CA ASN A 198 21.69 4.11 -6.50
C ASN A 198 23.04 4.82 -6.25
N ARG A 199 23.73 5.23 -7.30
CA ARG A 199 25.01 6.00 -7.22
C ARG A 199 24.78 7.49 -6.96
N MET A 200 23.58 7.98 -7.12
CA MET A 200 23.24 9.39 -6.93
C MET A 200 23.28 9.78 -5.45
N LYS A 201 24.19 10.67 -5.09
CA LYS A 201 24.27 11.25 -3.74
C LYS A 201 23.37 12.49 -3.64
N LEU A 202 22.08 12.31 -3.79
CA LEU A 202 21.11 13.38 -3.71
C LEU A 202 20.67 13.64 -2.27
N LYS A 203 20.48 14.90 -1.90
CA LYS A 203 19.79 15.26 -0.67
C LYS A 203 18.34 14.79 -0.80
N SER A 204 17.91 13.95 0.12
CA SER A 204 16.52 13.49 0.20
C SER A 204 15.83 14.19 1.37
N SER A 205 14.74 14.85 1.07
CA SER A 205 13.82 15.32 2.11
C SER A 205 12.85 14.19 2.43
N TYR A 206 12.65 13.97 3.72
CA TYR A 206 11.68 13.03 4.28
C TYR A 206 10.90 13.76 5.35
N ILE A 207 9.70 13.31 5.62
CA ILE A 207 8.99 13.68 6.83
C ILE A 207 9.54 12.88 8.02
N GLY A 208 9.38 13.41 9.22
CA GLY A 208 9.63 12.66 10.45
C GLY A 208 8.50 11.66 10.73
N PRO A 209 8.78 10.54 11.44
CA PRO A 209 7.73 9.62 11.85
C PRO A 209 6.66 10.27 12.73
N GLU A 210 7.03 11.19 13.62
CA GLU A 210 6.11 11.95 14.46
C GLU A 210 5.10 12.75 13.63
N GLU A 211 5.55 13.45 12.58
CA GLU A 211 4.67 14.22 11.68
C GLU A 211 3.68 13.34 10.94
N ALA A 212 4.10 12.14 10.51
CA ALA A 212 3.21 11.18 9.84
C ALA A 212 2.17 10.62 10.84
N ILE A 213 2.61 10.20 12.03
CA ILE A 213 1.74 9.68 13.08
C ILE A 213 0.70 10.73 13.49
N ASP A 214 1.13 11.96 13.78
CA ASP A 214 0.23 13.05 14.15
C ASP A 214 -0.81 13.36 13.07
N SER A 215 -0.41 13.33 11.80
CA SER A 215 -1.33 13.60 10.69
C SER A 215 -2.36 12.49 10.50
N ILE A 216 -1.95 11.22 10.65
CA ILE A 216 -2.86 10.07 10.60
C ILE A 216 -3.86 10.13 11.77
N LEU A 217 -3.38 10.38 12.99
CA LEU A 217 -4.23 10.49 14.18
C LEU A 217 -5.22 11.67 14.07
N ALA A 218 -4.74 12.84 13.63
CA ALA A 218 -5.58 14.02 13.44
C ALA A 218 -6.69 13.81 12.39
N ALA A 219 -6.45 12.92 11.42
CA ALA A 219 -7.45 12.50 10.44
C ALA A 219 -8.37 11.37 10.94
N GLY A 220 -8.28 10.98 12.21
CA GLY A 220 -9.08 9.91 12.82
C GLY A 220 -8.58 8.50 12.51
N GLY A 221 -7.44 8.37 11.82
CA GLY A 221 -6.85 7.10 11.40
C GLY A 221 -6.03 6.40 12.49
N VAL A 222 -5.54 5.21 12.15
CA VAL A 222 -4.69 4.35 12.98
C VAL A 222 -3.30 4.26 12.37
N PRO A 223 -2.24 4.81 13.01
CA PRO A 223 -0.86 4.67 12.54
C PRO A 223 -0.27 3.31 12.93
N VAL A 224 0.31 2.63 11.94
CA VAL A 224 0.88 1.28 12.06
C VAL A 224 2.29 1.24 11.45
N LEU A 225 3.24 0.57 12.09
CA LEU A 225 4.57 0.38 11.53
C LEU A 225 4.53 -0.74 10.49
N ALA A 226 4.88 -0.43 9.24
CA ALA A 226 4.91 -1.38 8.13
C ALA A 226 6.14 -2.28 8.21
N HIS A 227 5.99 -3.55 7.84
CA HIS A 227 7.08 -4.56 7.73
C HIS A 227 8.27 -4.29 8.66
N PRO A 228 8.07 -4.18 9.99
CA PRO A 228 8.99 -3.60 10.95
C PRO A 228 10.41 -4.16 10.87
N ALA A 229 10.58 -5.46 10.68
CA ALA A 229 11.88 -6.11 10.59
C ALA A 229 12.72 -5.69 9.37
N PHE A 230 12.09 -5.09 8.35
CA PHE A 230 12.80 -4.71 7.11
C PHE A 230 12.95 -3.19 6.93
N GLY A 231 12.52 -2.39 7.90
CA GLY A 231 12.62 -0.93 7.87
C GLY A 231 12.00 -0.33 6.62
N SER A 232 12.81 0.30 5.76
CA SER A 232 12.37 0.76 4.43
C SER A 232 12.59 -0.27 3.30
N GLY A 233 12.61 -1.57 3.64
CA GLY A 233 12.67 -2.69 2.70
C GLY A 233 14.02 -3.42 2.56
N SER A 234 15.13 -2.88 3.06
CA SER A 234 16.48 -3.47 2.94
C SER A 234 17.23 -3.63 4.26
N GLU A 235 16.63 -3.24 5.37
CA GLU A 235 17.20 -3.39 6.71
C GLU A 235 16.82 -4.76 7.28
N TYR A 236 17.51 -5.22 8.31
CA TYR A 236 17.11 -6.37 9.10
C TYR A 236 17.25 -6.01 10.57
N ILE A 237 16.11 -5.80 11.23
CA ILE A 237 16.00 -5.23 12.56
C ILE A 237 15.17 -6.18 13.42
N THR A 238 15.75 -6.70 14.49
CA THR A 238 15.11 -7.66 15.41
C THR A 238 15.62 -7.45 16.83
N GLY A 239 15.03 -8.12 17.81
CA GLY A 239 15.47 -8.10 19.18
C GLY A 239 15.39 -6.71 19.83
N ALA A 240 16.43 -6.37 20.60
CA ALA A 240 16.47 -5.11 21.33
C ALA A 240 16.39 -3.86 20.43
N ASP A 241 17.03 -3.89 19.26
CA ASP A 241 16.98 -2.75 18.32
C ASP A 241 15.56 -2.52 17.78
N MET A 242 14.80 -3.59 17.55
CA MET A 242 13.40 -3.50 17.17
C MET A 242 12.54 -2.96 18.31
N GLU A 243 12.76 -3.45 19.51
CA GLU A 243 12.03 -3.02 20.70
C GLU A 243 12.25 -1.52 20.99
N ASP A 244 13.49 -1.04 20.95
CA ASP A 244 13.83 0.37 21.12
C ASP A 244 13.17 1.24 20.04
N ARG A 245 13.16 0.78 18.80
CA ARG A 245 12.49 1.45 17.68
C ARG A 245 10.98 1.55 17.91
N LEU A 246 10.34 0.46 18.31
CA LEU A 246 8.90 0.43 18.61
C LEU A 246 8.54 1.34 19.78
N LEU A 247 9.25 1.26 20.90
CA LEU A 247 9.00 2.09 22.08
C LEU A 247 9.06 3.58 21.74
N ARG A 248 10.03 3.97 20.90
CA ARG A 248 10.16 5.33 20.46
C ARG A 248 8.98 5.79 19.60
N LEU A 249 8.53 4.96 18.65
CA LEU A 249 7.37 5.26 17.81
C LEU A 249 6.06 5.27 18.63
N ILE A 250 5.92 4.37 19.60
CA ILE A 250 4.79 4.34 20.55
C ILE A 250 4.71 5.66 21.33
N ASN A 251 5.85 6.18 21.78
CA ASN A 251 5.92 7.49 22.46
C ASN A 251 5.52 8.66 21.55
N MET A 252 5.58 8.50 20.23
CA MET A 252 5.08 9.45 19.23
C MET A 252 3.59 9.21 18.89
N GLY A 253 2.96 8.15 19.42
CA GLY A 253 1.55 7.83 19.19
C GLY A 253 1.29 6.69 18.21
N LEU A 254 2.30 5.88 17.83
CA LEU A 254 2.10 4.66 17.05
C LEU A 254 1.12 3.73 17.78
N GLN A 255 0.16 3.17 17.04
CA GLN A 255 -0.90 2.33 17.63
C GLN A 255 -0.85 0.88 17.18
N GLY A 256 -0.08 0.54 16.15
CA GLY A 256 -0.06 -0.82 15.64
C GLY A 256 1.24 -1.21 14.95
N VAL A 257 1.33 -2.49 14.64
CA VAL A 257 2.45 -3.10 13.93
C VAL A 257 1.92 -4.11 12.90
N GLU A 258 2.52 -4.11 11.70
CA GLU A 258 2.27 -5.16 10.71
C GLU A 258 3.02 -6.42 11.12
N ALA A 259 2.30 -7.38 11.73
CA ALA A 259 2.89 -8.61 12.25
C ALA A 259 2.73 -9.80 11.30
N TYR A 260 1.75 -9.75 10.39
CA TYR A 260 1.58 -10.73 9.32
C TYR A 260 1.99 -10.11 7.99
N TYR A 261 3.12 -10.56 7.45
CA TYR A 261 3.71 -9.99 6.24
C TYR A 261 4.32 -11.09 5.36
N SER A 262 4.16 -10.98 4.05
CA SER A 262 4.51 -12.02 3.06
C SER A 262 5.94 -12.57 3.20
N ARG A 263 6.90 -11.75 3.59
CA ARG A 263 8.33 -12.10 3.67
C ARG A 263 8.80 -12.45 5.08
N PHE A 264 7.94 -12.46 6.09
CA PHE A 264 8.34 -12.83 7.43
C PHE A 264 8.54 -14.33 7.56
N THR A 265 9.61 -14.71 8.22
CA THR A 265 9.78 -16.06 8.75
C THR A 265 8.89 -16.22 10.00
N PRO A 266 8.58 -17.48 10.41
CA PRO A 266 7.83 -17.72 11.64
C PRO A 266 8.42 -17.03 12.88
N ASP A 267 9.76 -16.96 12.96
CA ASP A 267 10.45 -16.32 14.11
C ASP A 267 10.23 -14.81 14.11
N ILE A 268 10.38 -14.15 12.95
CA ILE A 268 10.10 -12.71 12.81
C ILE A 268 8.66 -12.41 13.15
N GLN A 269 7.72 -13.17 12.59
CA GLN A 269 6.29 -13.00 12.87
C GLN A 269 5.99 -13.17 14.36
N SER A 270 6.54 -14.21 14.99
CA SER A 270 6.37 -14.46 16.42
C SER A 270 6.90 -13.31 17.28
N GLU A 271 8.04 -12.73 16.90
CA GLU A 271 8.61 -11.56 17.58
C GLU A 271 7.69 -10.33 17.45
N GLN A 272 7.16 -10.04 16.26
CA GLN A 272 6.25 -8.90 16.07
C GLN A 272 4.94 -9.08 16.85
N LEU A 273 4.39 -10.30 16.87
CA LEU A 273 3.21 -10.63 17.68
C LEU A 273 3.48 -10.51 19.18
N HIS A 274 4.66 -10.92 19.64
CA HIS A 274 5.08 -10.74 21.02
C HIS A 274 5.15 -9.27 21.42
N PHE A 275 5.73 -8.41 20.58
CA PHE A 275 5.77 -6.97 20.85
C PHE A 275 4.37 -6.34 20.81
N ALA A 276 3.51 -6.77 19.87
CA ALA A 276 2.14 -6.30 19.82
C ALA A 276 1.38 -6.62 21.12
N ASP A 277 1.49 -7.84 21.61
CA ASP A 277 0.87 -8.26 22.89
C ASP A 277 1.46 -7.50 24.09
N LYS A 278 2.79 -7.42 24.16
CA LYS A 278 3.51 -6.75 25.25
C LYS A 278 3.14 -5.28 25.40
N TYR A 279 2.92 -4.57 24.30
CA TYR A 279 2.67 -3.13 24.30
C TYR A 279 1.22 -2.76 23.98
N GLY A 280 0.32 -3.74 23.87
CA GLY A 280 -1.10 -3.51 23.57
C GLY A 280 -1.35 -2.87 22.20
N LEU A 281 -0.53 -3.23 21.19
CA LEU A 281 -0.63 -2.68 19.84
C LEU A 281 -1.69 -3.40 19.02
N TYR A 282 -2.28 -2.67 18.09
CA TYR A 282 -3.01 -3.27 16.98
C TYR A 282 -2.09 -4.13 16.12
N VAL A 283 -2.66 -5.14 15.47
CA VAL A 283 -1.95 -6.00 14.52
C VAL A 283 -2.62 -5.88 13.16
N THR A 284 -1.82 -5.78 12.10
CA THR A 284 -2.30 -5.80 10.73
C THR A 284 -1.64 -6.93 9.92
N ALA A 285 -2.23 -7.22 8.75
CA ALA A 285 -1.76 -8.24 7.83
C ALA A 285 -1.75 -7.68 6.42
N GLY A 286 -0.61 -7.74 5.73
CA GLY A 286 -0.45 -7.23 4.39
C GLY A 286 0.51 -8.04 3.53
N SER A 287 0.21 -8.14 2.24
CA SER A 287 1.07 -8.81 1.27
C SER A 287 2.21 -7.92 0.78
N ASP A 288 2.01 -6.62 0.78
CA ASP A 288 2.86 -5.62 0.13
C ASP A 288 2.95 -5.89 -1.39
N TYR A 289 1.79 -6.23 -1.97
CA TYR A 289 1.63 -6.52 -3.39
C TYR A 289 1.91 -5.29 -4.26
N HIS A 290 2.66 -5.49 -5.36
CA HIS A 290 3.03 -4.43 -6.31
C HIS A 290 2.79 -4.85 -7.77
N GLY A 291 1.88 -5.79 -8.01
CA GLY A 291 1.69 -6.35 -9.35
C GLY A 291 2.93 -7.08 -9.86
N MET A 292 3.34 -6.77 -11.08
CA MET A 292 4.52 -7.38 -11.71
C MET A 292 5.87 -6.92 -11.09
N ASN A 293 5.85 -5.90 -10.23
CA ASN A 293 7.08 -5.35 -9.64
C ASN A 293 7.61 -6.16 -8.45
N LYS A 294 6.78 -7.02 -7.83
CA LYS A 294 7.20 -7.96 -6.78
C LYS A 294 6.58 -9.34 -7.00
N PRO A 295 7.30 -10.44 -6.74
CA PRO A 295 6.77 -11.81 -6.89
C PRO A 295 5.92 -12.22 -5.67
N VAL A 296 4.95 -11.39 -5.29
CA VAL A 296 4.04 -11.59 -4.17
C VAL A 296 2.61 -11.55 -4.69
N ARG A 297 1.73 -12.41 -4.20
CA ARG A 297 0.33 -12.47 -4.59
C ARG A 297 -0.55 -11.70 -3.61
N LEU A 298 -1.68 -11.22 -4.10
CA LEU A 298 -2.71 -10.63 -3.24
C LEU A 298 -3.16 -11.64 -2.17
N GLY A 299 -3.21 -11.19 -0.91
CA GLY A 299 -3.58 -12.02 0.23
C GLY A 299 -2.48 -12.97 0.72
N GLU A 300 -1.27 -12.93 0.14
CA GLU A 300 -0.12 -13.71 0.60
C GLU A 300 0.59 -12.95 1.72
N ASN A 301 0.12 -13.09 2.96
CA ASN A 301 0.59 -12.31 4.11
C ASN A 301 0.86 -13.14 5.38
N ASN A 302 0.97 -14.47 5.26
CA ASN A 302 1.19 -15.40 6.36
C ASN A 302 0.07 -15.46 7.42
N LEU A 303 -1.12 -14.95 7.12
CA LEU A 303 -2.33 -15.07 7.93
C LEU A 303 -3.31 -16.02 7.22
N GLU A 304 -3.60 -17.17 7.81
CA GLU A 304 -4.51 -18.15 7.21
C GLU A 304 -5.99 -17.73 7.31
N ASP A 305 -6.39 -17.22 8.47
CA ASP A 305 -7.77 -16.82 8.76
C ASP A 305 -7.78 -15.65 9.75
N ALA A 306 -8.34 -14.51 9.34
CA ALA A 306 -8.38 -13.32 10.19
C ALA A 306 -9.19 -13.51 11.49
N ARG A 307 -10.11 -14.47 11.51
CA ARG A 307 -10.93 -14.77 12.70
C ARG A 307 -10.13 -15.49 13.80
N THR A 308 -9.02 -16.13 13.45
CA THR A 308 -8.12 -16.84 14.35
C THR A 308 -6.78 -16.13 14.54
N GLY A 309 -6.64 -14.94 13.98
CA GLY A 309 -5.46 -14.09 14.15
C GLY A 309 -5.28 -13.61 15.59
N ALA A 310 -4.15 -12.93 15.82
CA ALA A 310 -3.82 -12.39 17.14
C ALA A 310 -4.91 -11.42 17.66
N PRO A 311 -5.09 -11.27 18.99
CA PRO A 311 -6.09 -10.39 19.59
C PRO A 311 -6.00 -8.93 19.09
N GLY A 312 -4.77 -8.43 18.84
CA GLY A 312 -4.52 -7.10 18.28
C GLY A 312 -5.14 -6.91 16.89
N LEU A 313 -5.25 -7.99 16.08
CA LEU A 313 -5.93 -7.93 14.78
C LEU A 313 -7.44 -7.77 14.94
N SER A 314 -8.06 -8.54 15.82
CA SER A 314 -9.49 -8.40 16.11
C SER A 314 -9.83 -7.00 16.63
N SER A 315 -8.98 -6.44 17.49
CA SER A 315 -9.12 -5.07 18.00
C SER A 315 -8.97 -4.04 16.88
N PHE A 316 -8.01 -4.22 15.96
CA PHE A 316 -7.83 -3.36 14.78
C PHE A 316 -9.07 -3.38 13.88
N LEU A 317 -9.55 -4.57 13.50
CA LEU A 317 -10.74 -4.71 12.66
C LEU A 317 -11.96 -4.05 13.30
N THR A 318 -12.11 -4.19 14.61
CA THR A 318 -13.16 -3.50 15.37
C THR A 318 -13.05 -1.98 15.25
N ARG A 319 -11.84 -1.45 15.34
CA ARG A 319 -11.58 0.00 15.29
C ARG A 319 -11.84 0.62 13.92
N VAL A 320 -11.42 -0.06 12.84
CA VAL A 320 -11.49 0.52 11.48
C VAL A 320 -12.82 0.26 10.77
N LEU A 321 -13.64 -0.67 11.27
CA LEU A 321 -14.97 -1.00 10.74
C LEU A 321 -16.12 -0.43 11.61
N ALA A 322 -15.81 0.34 12.64
CA ALA A 322 -16.80 1.03 13.47
C ALA A 322 -17.25 2.33 12.80
#